data_58b45cb38a575c9c981ecc37be75c4be
#
_entry.id   58b45cb38a575c9c981ecc37be75c4be
#
_cell.length_a   1.000
_cell.length_b   1.000
_cell.length_c   1.000
_cell.angle_alpha   90.00
_cell.angle_beta   90.00
_cell.angle_gamma   90.00
#
_symmetry.space_group_name_H-M   'P 1'
#
loop_
_entity.id
_entity.type
_entity.pdbx_description
1 polymer ?
#
loop_
_entity_poly.entity_id
_entity_poly.type
_entity_poly.pdbx_seq_one_letter_code
_entity_poly.pdbx_strand_id
1 'polypeptide(L)'
;ETGIPAFTSFRKIGHTSSGTDTMFIDDGSAGELLKGIQYCYRIVAVFNDSYSIASHEVCASLVPGLPALINASVTKIDPANGSVFLAWLKPNPDSLTGTGPYKLIIYRSPDLWGSSFQPIDSIFTATLNDTIYIDQPLNTVHFPYSYKVELYNNVPGNVYLIGTPEVASTLYPQLKGTDNKIEINAIRNVPWINTEYVFYRFNQNSGTYDSIGISSTSRYVDEQLTNGKEYCYRIKSIGYRDIESRKIGTINFSHQNCTTPFDSVPPCPPDLNVTNICDSAYNYLQWTNPNRSCTDDVVSYKIYYSPVFGSTPELLTSVSNALDTTYRHYPDGNLAGCYQVTAVDSFGNESKRSVLVCVDACSFYELPNVFTPNGDGINDIYIAKNKNHYVQKVDMKIYNRWGNLVFQTSDPDIKWDGRSMQRGKIVSSGVYYYVCDVYEPRLNGLVVRNLVGFIHVYSNEKNNKPQDK
;
A
#
# COMPACT_ATOMS: atom_id res chain seq x y z
N GLU A 1 -6.11 -50.85 -29.45
CA GLU A 1 -7.51 -50.41 -29.28
C GLU A 1 -7.70 -49.12 -30.08
N THR A 2 -8.32 -49.24 -31.26
CA THR A 2 -8.71 -48.09 -32.08
C THR A 2 -9.98 -47.46 -31.50
N GLY A 3 -9.79 -46.71 -30.38
CA GLY A 3 -10.88 -46.02 -29.73
C GLY A 3 -11.22 -44.74 -30.43
N ILE A 4 -12.15 -44.79 -31.38
CA ILE A 4 -12.92 -43.57 -31.70
C ILE A 4 -13.66 -43.18 -30.45
N PRO A 5 -13.45 -41.96 -29.91
CA PRO A 5 -14.26 -41.52 -28.75
C PRO A 5 -15.74 -41.65 -29.12
N ALA A 6 -16.53 -42.31 -28.28
CA ALA A 6 -17.94 -42.54 -28.51
C ALA A 6 -18.69 -41.20 -28.51
N PHE A 7 -18.75 -40.54 -29.67
CA PHE A 7 -19.57 -39.34 -29.92
C PHE A 7 -21.00 -39.81 -30.22
N THR A 8 -21.72 -40.24 -29.21
CA THR A 8 -23.08 -40.75 -29.40
C THR A 8 -24.10 -39.72 -29.86
N SER A 9 -23.70 -38.44 -29.91
CA SER A 9 -24.58 -37.31 -30.32
C SER A 9 -23.97 -36.35 -31.36
N PHE A 10 -22.70 -36.53 -31.76
CA PHE A 10 -22.04 -35.69 -32.76
C PHE A 10 -21.83 -36.47 -34.07
N ARG A 11 -22.11 -35.83 -35.21
CA ARG A 11 -21.73 -36.34 -36.54
C ARG A 11 -20.57 -35.56 -37.12
N LYS A 12 -19.70 -36.18 -37.87
CA LYS A 12 -18.67 -35.50 -38.68
C LYS A 12 -19.37 -34.71 -39.79
N ILE A 13 -19.10 -33.41 -39.86
CA ILE A 13 -19.65 -32.50 -40.88
C ILE A 13 -18.64 -32.14 -41.95
N GLY A 14 -17.34 -32.29 -41.67
CA GLY A 14 -16.27 -32.00 -42.61
C GLY A 14 -14.88 -32.19 -42.02
N HIS A 15 -13.87 -31.80 -42.77
CA HIS A 15 -12.46 -31.75 -42.38
C HIS A 15 -11.77 -30.62 -43.08
N THR A 16 -10.72 -30.09 -42.48
CA THR A 16 -9.83 -29.12 -43.16
C THR A 16 -8.90 -29.85 -44.10
N SER A 17 -8.45 -29.20 -45.18
CA SER A 17 -7.57 -29.76 -46.19
C SER A 17 -6.09 -29.87 -45.75
N SER A 18 -5.72 -29.13 -44.72
CA SER A 18 -4.37 -29.09 -44.14
C SER A 18 -4.40 -29.05 -42.63
N GLY A 19 -3.39 -29.60 -41.96
CA GLY A 19 -3.21 -29.49 -40.51
C GLY A 19 -2.88 -28.07 -40.02
N THR A 20 -2.61 -27.13 -40.92
CA THR A 20 -2.37 -25.72 -40.65
C THR A 20 -3.62 -24.85 -40.77
N ASP A 21 -4.71 -25.42 -41.31
CA ASP A 21 -5.96 -24.68 -41.44
C ASP A 21 -6.63 -24.52 -40.06
N THR A 22 -6.91 -23.29 -39.71
CA THR A 22 -7.54 -22.92 -38.42
C THR A 22 -9.01 -22.52 -38.58
N MET A 23 -9.58 -22.62 -39.79
CA MET A 23 -10.94 -22.21 -40.09
C MET A 23 -11.66 -23.31 -40.88
N PHE A 24 -12.88 -23.61 -40.49
CA PHE A 24 -13.83 -24.45 -41.20
C PHE A 24 -15.19 -23.74 -41.29
N ILE A 25 -15.81 -23.75 -42.47
CA ILE A 25 -17.16 -23.17 -42.66
C ILE A 25 -18.14 -24.32 -42.85
N ASP A 26 -19.13 -24.39 -41.93
CA ASP A 26 -20.30 -25.25 -42.14
C ASP A 26 -21.29 -24.49 -43.00
N ASP A 27 -21.35 -24.89 -44.28
CA ASP A 27 -22.27 -24.31 -45.29
C ASP A 27 -23.57 -25.07 -45.45
N GLY A 28 -23.84 -26.04 -44.57
CA GLY A 28 -25.01 -26.90 -44.62
C GLY A 28 -24.89 -28.06 -45.64
N SER A 29 -23.73 -28.23 -46.30
CA SER A 29 -23.56 -29.32 -47.24
C SER A 29 -23.62 -30.72 -46.64
N ALA A 30 -23.25 -30.82 -45.35
CA ALA A 30 -23.36 -32.06 -44.59
C ALA A 30 -24.76 -32.29 -43.91
N GLY A 31 -25.67 -31.40 -44.14
CA GLY A 31 -27.07 -31.41 -43.63
C GLY A 31 -27.58 -29.99 -43.46
N GLU A 32 -28.79 -29.74 -43.92
CA GLU A 32 -29.36 -28.41 -43.94
C GLU A 32 -29.27 -27.72 -42.58
N LEU A 33 -28.74 -26.50 -42.56
CA LEU A 33 -28.69 -25.65 -41.39
C LEU A 33 -29.99 -24.87 -41.28
N LEU A 34 -30.82 -25.28 -40.33
CA LEU A 34 -32.13 -24.64 -40.11
C LEU A 34 -31.96 -23.40 -39.21
N LYS A 35 -32.60 -22.31 -39.59
CA LYS A 35 -32.67 -21.08 -38.80
C LYS A 35 -33.38 -21.34 -37.45
N GLY A 36 -32.88 -20.72 -36.37
CA GLY A 36 -33.50 -20.86 -35.05
C GLY A 36 -33.08 -22.10 -34.26
N ILE A 37 -32.21 -22.95 -34.85
CA ILE A 37 -31.66 -24.11 -34.18
C ILE A 37 -30.22 -23.80 -33.72
N GLN A 38 -29.90 -24.16 -32.48
CA GLN A 38 -28.56 -24.10 -31.97
C GLN A 38 -27.73 -25.30 -32.44
N TYR A 39 -26.63 -25.05 -33.10
CA TYR A 39 -25.65 -26.04 -33.54
C TYR A 39 -24.44 -25.98 -32.63
N CYS A 40 -24.00 -27.13 -32.13
CA CYS A 40 -22.83 -27.24 -31.26
C CYS A 40 -21.70 -27.98 -31.98
N TYR A 41 -20.51 -27.45 -31.92
CA TYR A 41 -19.35 -27.95 -32.63
C TYR A 41 -18.24 -28.37 -31.68
N ARG A 42 -17.54 -29.44 -32.10
CA ARG A 42 -16.28 -29.87 -31.49
C ARG A 42 -15.27 -30.16 -32.55
N ILE A 43 -14.00 -29.91 -32.31
CA ILE A 43 -12.89 -30.16 -33.23
C ILE A 43 -12.06 -31.30 -32.70
N VAL A 44 -11.67 -32.21 -33.60
CA VAL A 44 -10.76 -33.33 -33.32
C VAL A 44 -9.62 -33.27 -34.31
N ALA A 45 -8.39 -33.22 -33.82
CA ALA A 45 -7.22 -33.32 -34.68
C ALA A 45 -6.98 -34.78 -35.07
N VAL A 46 -6.56 -35.01 -36.33
CA VAL A 46 -6.28 -36.33 -36.89
C VAL A 46 -4.79 -36.41 -37.24
N PHE A 47 -4.11 -37.44 -36.72
CA PHE A 47 -2.70 -37.76 -37.01
C PHE A 47 -2.61 -39.18 -37.54
N ASN A 48 -2.34 -39.33 -38.82
CA ASN A 48 -2.46 -40.62 -39.47
C ASN A 48 -3.80 -41.29 -39.14
N ASP A 49 -3.80 -42.40 -38.47
CA ASP A 49 -5.04 -43.11 -38.05
C ASP A 49 -5.44 -42.86 -36.59
N SER A 50 -4.83 -41.89 -35.90
CA SER A 50 -5.10 -41.57 -34.53
C SER A 50 -5.86 -40.26 -34.36
N TYR A 51 -6.73 -40.17 -33.36
CA TYR A 51 -7.53 -38.99 -33.05
C TYR A 51 -7.12 -38.37 -31.73
N SER A 52 -7.13 -37.04 -31.66
CA SER A 52 -6.98 -36.30 -30.42
C SER A 52 -8.26 -36.40 -29.54
N ILE A 53 -8.15 -35.98 -28.28
CA ILE A 53 -9.31 -35.64 -27.47
C ILE A 53 -10.06 -34.52 -28.17
N ALA A 54 -11.40 -34.51 -28.14
CA ALA A 54 -12.20 -33.44 -28.69
C ALA A 54 -12.00 -32.12 -27.94
N SER A 55 -12.08 -31.01 -28.66
CA SER A 55 -12.11 -29.68 -28.05
C SER A 55 -13.33 -29.52 -27.11
N HIS A 56 -13.31 -28.46 -26.32
CA HIS A 56 -14.53 -27.99 -25.66
C HIS A 56 -15.62 -27.73 -26.71
N GLU A 57 -16.87 -27.91 -26.30
CA GLU A 57 -18.04 -27.64 -27.12
C GLU A 57 -18.27 -26.14 -27.24
N VAL A 58 -18.47 -25.67 -28.48
CA VAL A 58 -18.88 -24.30 -28.78
C VAL A 58 -20.14 -24.35 -29.60
N CYS A 59 -21.16 -23.62 -29.18
CA CYS A 59 -22.47 -23.63 -29.84
C CYS A 59 -22.75 -22.26 -30.47
N ALA A 60 -23.36 -22.30 -31.66
CA ALA A 60 -23.84 -21.12 -32.38
C ALA A 60 -25.21 -21.40 -32.97
N SER A 61 -26.03 -20.38 -33.13
CA SER A 61 -27.34 -20.47 -33.78
C SER A 61 -27.34 -19.69 -35.09
N LEU A 62 -27.85 -20.29 -36.15
CA LEU A 62 -28.17 -19.58 -37.37
C LEU A 62 -29.45 -18.79 -37.17
N VAL A 63 -29.35 -17.60 -36.66
CA VAL A 63 -30.49 -16.70 -36.52
C VAL A 63 -30.15 -15.35 -37.14
N PRO A 64 -30.26 -15.20 -38.45
CA PRO A 64 -30.25 -13.86 -39.02
C PRO A 64 -31.55 -13.14 -38.61
N GLY A 65 -31.40 -11.92 -38.09
CA GLY A 65 -32.51 -11.03 -37.89
C GLY A 65 -33.11 -10.96 -36.48
N LEU A 66 -32.43 -11.43 -35.44
CA LEU A 66 -32.79 -11.11 -34.05
C LEU A 66 -32.52 -9.64 -33.71
N PRO A 67 -33.18 -9.08 -32.66
CA PRO A 67 -32.86 -7.77 -32.14
C PRO A 67 -31.41 -7.73 -31.72
N ALA A 68 -30.53 -7.09 -32.49
CA ALA A 68 -29.09 -6.98 -32.19
C ALA A 68 -28.83 -5.67 -31.47
N LEU A 69 -28.56 -5.72 -30.15
CA LEU A 69 -28.25 -4.52 -29.36
C LEU A 69 -27.05 -3.78 -29.92
N ILE A 70 -27.17 -2.47 -30.07
CA ILE A 70 -26.12 -1.53 -30.51
C ILE A 70 -25.84 -0.44 -29.48
N ASN A 71 -26.75 -0.21 -28.54
CA ASN A 71 -26.56 0.72 -27.44
C ASN A 71 -27.07 0.13 -26.11
N ALA A 72 -26.29 0.36 -25.07
CA ALA A 72 -26.66 0.25 -23.66
C ALA A 72 -25.98 1.42 -22.93
N SER A 73 -26.53 2.62 -23.08
CA SER A 73 -25.90 3.89 -22.76
C SER A 73 -26.60 4.58 -21.59
N VAL A 74 -25.84 4.98 -20.55
CA VAL A 74 -26.37 5.79 -19.45
C VAL A 74 -26.64 7.19 -19.95
N THR A 75 -27.91 7.61 -19.93
CA THR A 75 -28.36 8.95 -20.38
C THR A 75 -28.52 9.91 -19.23
N LYS A 76 -28.93 9.43 -18.06
CA LYS A 76 -29.02 10.23 -16.83
C LYS A 76 -28.32 9.51 -15.69
N ILE A 77 -27.41 10.23 -15.02
CA ILE A 77 -26.71 9.77 -13.81
C ILE A 77 -27.51 10.26 -12.60
N ASP A 78 -28.04 9.32 -11.82
CA ASP A 78 -28.81 9.62 -10.61
C ASP A 78 -28.89 8.36 -9.75
N PRO A 79 -28.75 8.45 -8.40
CA PRO A 79 -28.81 7.28 -7.52
C PRO A 79 -30.21 6.65 -7.40
N ALA A 80 -31.28 7.36 -7.81
CA ALA A 80 -32.66 6.88 -7.70
C ALA A 80 -33.45 7.03 -9.00
N ASN A 81 -33.15 8.03 -9.82
CA ASN A 81 -33.92 8.39 -11.01
C ASN A 81 -33.05 8.43 -12.28
N GLY A 82 -32.01 7.63 -12.33
CA GLY A 82 -31.17 7.46 -13.49
C GLY A 82 -31.88 6.73 -14.63
N SER A 83 -31.26 6.78 -15.82
CA SER A 83 -31.80 6.13 -17.00
C SER A 83 -30.74 5.55 -17.91
N VAL A 84 -31.08 4.45 -18.55
CA VAL A 84 -30.29 3.76 -19.58
C VAL A 84 -31.10 3.72 -20.87
N PHE A 85 -30.49 4.18 -21.96
CA PHE A 85 -30.99 4.09 -23.32
C PHE A 85 -30.50 2.80 -23.97
N LEU A 86 -31.44 2.03 -24.47
CA LEU A 86 -31.19 0.82 -25.27
C LEU A 86 -31.60 1.09 -26.71
N ALA A 87 -30.82 0.60 -27.64
CA ALA A 87 -31.18 0.53 -29.04
C ALA A 87 -30.69 -0.80 -29.66
N TRP A 88 -31.50 -1.33 -30.56
CA TRP A 88 -31.16 -2.53 -31.31
C TRP A 88 -31.54 -2.37 -32.78
N LEU A 89 -30.93 -3.18 -33.62
CA LEU A 89 -31.27 -3.21 -35.03
C LEU A 89 -32.62 -3.92 -35.22
N LYS A 90 -33.39 -3.39 -36.18
CA LYS A 90 -34.64 -3.99 -36.58
C LYS A 90 -34.37 -5.42 -37.07
N PRO A 91 -35.06 -6.42 -36.53
CA PRO A 91 -35.05 -7.78 -37.06
C PRO A 91 -35.51 -7.80 -38.52
N ASN A 92 -34.86 -8.64 -39.35
CA ASN A 92 -35.33 -8.83 -40.72
C ASN A 92 -36.49 -9.80 -40.76
N PRO A 93 -37.75 -9.35 -41.14
CA PRO A 93 -38.91 -10.22 -41.16
C PRO A 93 -38.76 -11.44 -42.06
N ASP A 94 -38.08 -11.29 -43.20
CA ASP A 94 -37.90 -12.36 -44.19
C ASP A 94 -37.02 -13.51 -43.70
N SER A 95 -36.29 -13.27 -42.65
CA SER A 95 -35.39 -14.26 -42.00
C SER A 95 -36.01 -14.93 -40.76
N LEU A 96 -37.18 -14.51 -40.34
CA LEU A 96 -37.81 -15.02 -39.13
C LEU A 96 -38.69 -16.27 -39.44
N THR A 97 -38.75 -17.17 -38.47
CA THR A 97 -39.58 -18.40 -38.57
C THR A 97 -41.07 -18.20 -38.26
N GLY A 98 -41.52 -16.96 -38.11
CA GLY A 98 -42.92 -16.64 -37.78
C GLY A 98 -43.40 -15.42 -38.54
N THR A 99 -44.72 -15.37 -38.83
CA THR A 99 -45.34 -14.27 -39.56
C THR A 99 -45.83 -13.12 -38.67
N GLY A 100 -45.65 -13.25 -37.35
CA GLY A 100 -46.19 -12.30 -36.40
C GLY A 100 -47.70 -12.42 -36.17
N PRO A 101 -48.29 -11.60 -35.28
CA PRO A 101 -47.68 -10.50 -34.55
C PRO A 101 -46.56 -10.96 -33.62
N TYR A 102 -45.63 -10.03 -33.31
CA TYR A 102 -44.46 -10.32 -32.49
C TYR A 102 -44.59 -9.67 -31.14
N LYS A 103 -43.79 -10.17 -30.18
CA LYS A 103 -43.59 -9.58 -28.87
C LYS A 103 -42.12 -9.51 -28.55
N LEU A 104 -41.64 -8.31 -28.20
CA LEU A 104 -40.31 -8.10 -27.62
C LEU A 104 -40.43 -8.13 -26.11
N ILE A 105 -39.56 -8.85 -25.42
CA ILE A 105 -39.45 -8.81 -23.98
C ILE A 105 -38.04 -8.30 -23.63
N ILE A 106 -37.99 -7.20 -22.87
CA ILE A 106 -36.77 -6.57 -22.41
C ILE A 106 -36.45 -7.14 -21.04
N TYR A 107 -35.22 -7.63 -20.89
CA TYR A 107 -34.69 -8.14 -19.63
C TYR A 107 -33.54 -7.29 -19.14
N ARG A 108 -33.45 -7.14 -17.82
CA ARG A 108 -32.34 -6.49 -17.11
C ARG A 108 -31.76 -7.42 -16.06
N SER A 109 -30.44 -7.40 -15.92
CA SER A 109 -29.66 -7.92 -14.78
C SER A 109 -28.92 -6.80 -14.09
N PRO A 110 -28.87 -6.71 -12.74
CA PRO A 110 -28.21 -5.66 -11.99
C PRO A 110 -26.69 -5.93 -11.85
N ASP A 111 -26.05 -6.39 -12.91
CA ASP A 111 -24.62 -6.68 -13.00
C ASP A 111 -24.12 -6.59 -14.45
N LEU A 112 -22.79 -6.63 -14.64
CA LEU A 112 -22.14 -6.53 -15.96
C LEU A 112 -22.25 -7.81 -16.81
N TRP A 113 -22.52 -8.95 -16.20
CA TRP A 113 -22.35 -10.25 -16.85
C TRP A 113 -23.68 -10.93 -17.18
N GLY A 114 -24.78 -10.38 -16.68
CA GLY A 114 -26.10 -10.93 -16.91
C GLY A 114 -26.39 -12.19 -16.09
N SER A 115 -25.96 -12.22 -14.83
CA SER A 115 -26.12 -13.39 -13.96
C SER A 115 -27.55 -13.62 -13.49
N SER A 116 -28.44 -12.60 -13.50
CA SER A 116 -29.79 -12.67 -12.94
C SER A 116 -30.77 -11.81 -13.72
N PHE A 117 -31.13 -12.22 -14.94
CA PHE A 117 -32.08 -11.52 -15.78
C PHE A 117 -33.50 -11.59 -15.26
N GLN A 118 -34.15 -10.42 -15.18
CA GLN A 118 -35.58 -10.29 -14.90
C GLN A 118 -36.24 -9.52 -16.05
N PRO A 119 -37.45 -9.94 -16.51
CA PRO A 119 -38.21 -9.15 -17.48
C PRO A 119 -38.62 -7.83 -16.84
N ILE A 120 -38.40 -6.72 -17.54
CA ILE A 120 -38.73 -5.38 -17.06
C ILE A 120 -39.89 -4.76 -17.87
N ASP A 121 -40.02 -5.14 -19.14
CA ASP A 121 -41.10 -4.66 -20.00
C ASP A 121 -41.32 -5.58 -21.19
N SER A 122 -42.45 -5.36 -21.90
CA SER A 122 -42.76 -6.06 -23.15
C SER A 122 -43.48 -5.16 -24.15
N ILE A 123 -43.06 -5.24 -25.43
CA ILE A 123 -43.56 -4.46 -26.53
C ILE A 123 -44.24 -5.39 -27.55
N PHE A 124 -45.53 -5.18 -27.85
CA PHE A 124 -46.21 -5.85 -28.93
C PHE A 124 -46.00 -5.08 -30.22
N THR A 125 -45.54 -5.75 -31.26
CA THR A 125 -45.20 -5.12 -32.54
C THR A 125 -45.61 -5.98 -33.71
N ALA A 126 -46.23 -5.37 -34.69
CA ALA A 126 -46.59 -6.02 -35.96
C ALA A 126 -45.51 -5.81 -37.02
N THR A 127 -44.72 -4.72 -36.91
CA THR A 127 -43.82 -4.24 -37.97
C THR A 127 -42.34 -4.36 -37.57
N LEU A 128 -42.03 -4.73 -36.31
CA LEU A 128 -40.68 -4.79 -35.76
C LEU A 128 -39.91 -3.43 -35.80
N ASN A 129 -40.64 -2.31 -35.91
CA ASN A 129 -40.06 -0.99 -35.97
C ASN A 129 -39.70 -0.44 -34.58
N ASP A 130 -40.12 -1.10 -33.50
CA ASP A 130 -39.81 -0.73 -32.13
C ASP A 130 -38.37 -1.19 -31.83
N THR A 131 -37.43 -0.26 -31.94
CA THR A 131 -35.98 -0.53 -31.89
C THR A 131 -35.24 0.23 -30.77
N ILE A 132 -35.98 0.93 -29.94
CA ILE A 132 -35.45 1.70 -28.81
C ILE A 132 -36.26 1.47 -27.54
N TYR A 133 -35.57 1.59 -26.37
CA TYR A 133 -36.21 1.54 -25.08
C TYR A 133 -35.42 2.40 -24.05
N ILE A 134 -36.12 3.03 -23.13
CA ILE A 134 -35.50 3.78 -22.04
C ILE A 134 -35.90 3.11 -20.73
N ASP A 135 -34.91 2.51 -20.07
CA ASP A 135 -35.06 1.90 -18.76
C ASP A 135 -34.89 2.94 -17.66
N GLN A 136 -35.92 3.20 -16.90
CA GLN A 136 -36.00 4.14 -15.79
C GLN A 136 -37.19 3.84 -14.86
N PRO A 137 -37.12 4.20 -13.53
CA PRO A 137 -36.01 4.81 -12.82
C PRO A 137 -34.96 3.79 -12.39
N LEU A 138 -33.68 4.18 -12.39
CA LEU A 138 -32.55 3.33 -12.05
C LEU A 138 -31.56 4.02 -11.11
N ASN A 139 -30.76 3.22 -10.40
CA ASN A 139 -29.54 3.70 -9.77
C ASN A 139 -28.36 3.56 -10.76
N THR A 140 -28.03 4.65 -11.45
CA THR A 140 -26.95 4.68 -12.44
C THR A 140 -25.62 5.19 -11.87
N VAL A 141 -25.52 5.31 -10.55
CA VAL A 141 -24.27 5.66 -9.85
C VAL A 141 -23.56 4.39 -9.35
N HIS A 142 -24.28 3.51 -8.66
CA HIS A 142 -23.67 2.41 -7.92
C HIS A 142 -23.72 1.05 -8.64
N PHE A 143 -24.65 0.85 -9.56
CA PHE A 143 -24.89 -0.46 -10.17
C PHE A 143 -24.76 -0.42 -11.69
N PRO A 144 -23.90 -1.27 -12.28
CA PRO A 144 -23.96 -1.57 -13.71
C PRO A 144 -25.15 -2.46 -14.03
N TYR A 145 -25.58 -2.43 -15.28
CA TYR A 145 -26.70 -3.25 -15.77
C TYR A 145 -26.31 -3.97 -17.03
N SER A 146 -26.89 -5.18 -17.21
CA SER A 146 -26.86 -5.92 -18.48
C SER A 146 -28.27 -6.11 -18.99
N TYR A 147 -28.40 -6.11 -20.31
CA TYR A 147 -29.67 -6.20 -21.01
C TYR A 147 -29.64 -7.28 -22.09
N LYS A 148 -30.78 -7.87 -22.33
CA LYS A 148 -31.10 -8.66 -23.52
C LYS A 148 -32.52 -8.36 -23.97
N VAL A 149 -32.79 -8.49 -25.27
CA VAL A 149 -34.10 -8.27 -25.87
C VAL A 149 -34.50 -9.53 -26.62
N GLU A 150 -35.44 -10.28 -26.07
CA GLU A 150 -35.97 -11.52 -26.66
C GLU A 150 -37.10 -11.22 -27.61
N LEU A 151 -37.14 -11.90 -28.77
CA LEU A 151 -38.18 -11.79 -29.77
C LEU A 151 -39.03 -13.07 -29.77
N TYR A 152 -40.33 -12.91 -29.60
CA TYR A 152 -41.29 -13.99 -29.64
C TYR A 152 -42.23 -13.85 -30.83
N ASN A 153 -42.54 -14.98 -31.50
CA ASN A 153 -43.80 -15.09 -32.23
C ASN A 153 -44.96 -15.08 -31.23
N ASN A 154 -45.94 -14.21 -31.44
CA ASN A 154 -47.01 -14.02 -30.48
C ASN A 154 -48.39 -14.35 -31.10
N VAL A 155 -48.42 -15.26 -32.06
CA VAL A 155 -49.69 -15.77 -32.64
C VAL A 155 -50.44 -16.56 -31.57
N PRO A 156 -51.76 -16.28 -31.31
CA PRO A 156 -52.55 -17.04 -30.38
C PRO A 156 -52.51 -18.54 -30.68
N GLY A 157 -52.18 -19.35 -29.68
CA GLY A 157 -52.03 -20.80 -29.83
C GLY A 157 -50.67 -21.25 -30.40
N ASN A 158 -49.78 -20.34 -30.81
CA ASN A 158 -48.45 -20.65 -31.34
C ASN A 158 -47.37 -19.63 -30.84
N VAL A 159 -47.30 -19.43 -29.53
CA VAL A 159 -46.32 -18.51 -28.92
C VAL A 159 -45.03 -19.25 -28.65
N TYR A 160 -43.92 -18.76 -29.19
CA TYR A 160 -42.59 -19.32 -28.95
C TYR A 160 -41.48 -18.28 -29.12
N LEU A 161 -40.33 -18.52 -28.44
CA LEU A 161 -39.12 -17.72 -28.58
C LEU A 161 -38.48 -17.97 -29.95
N ILE A 162 -38.26 -16.92 -30.72
CA ILE A 162 -37.70 -17.03 -32.07
C ILE A 162 -36.17 -17.30 -32.01
N GLY A 163 -35.49 -16.86 -30.97
CA GLY A 163 -34.05 -17.16 -30.78
C GLY A 163 -33.48 -16.48 -29.56
N THR A 164 -32.24 -16.86 -29.18
CA THR A 164 -31.54 -16.34 -28.01
C THR A 164 -30.74 -15.11 -28.40
N PRO A 165 -31.04 -13.92 -27.83
CA PRO A 165 -30.33 -12.70 -28.11
C PRO A 165 -28.98 -12.67 -27.38
N GLU A 166 -28.08 -11.83 -27.89
CA GLU A 166 -26.84 -11.50 -27.20
C GLU A 166 -27.09 -10.52 -26.05
N VAL A 167 -26.19 -10.57 -25.07
CA VAL A 167 -26.22 -9.68 -23.91
C VAL A 167 -25.34 -8.45 -24.16
N ALA A 168 -25.83 -7.28 -23.76
CA ALA A 168 -25.04 -6.07 -23.73
C ALA A 168 -25.10 -5.39 -22.35
N SER A 169 -23.97 -5.11 -21.77
CA SER A 169 -23.90 -4.34 -20.52
C SER A 169 -23.76 -2.83 -20.78
N THR A 170 -24.12 -2.04 -19.79
CA THR A 170 -23.67 -0.66 -19.68
C THR A 170 -22.15 -0.60 -19.50
N LEU A 171 -21.53 0.50 -19.87
CA LEU A 171 -20.13 0.79 -19.62
C LEU A 171 -19.93 1.26 -18.17
N TYR A 172 -18.99 0.69 -17.45
CA TYR A 172 -18.73 1.01 -16.05
C TYR A 172 -17.27 1.40 -15.82
N PRO A 173 -16.99 2.58 -15.19
CA PRO A 173 -15.63 2.99 -14.83
C PRO A 173 -15.15 2.23 -13.59
N GLN A 174 -14.19 1.34 -13.73
CA GLN A 174 -13.47 0.78 -12.60
C GLN A 174 -12.30 1.69 -12.28
N LEU A 175 -12.20 2.13 -11.04
CA LEU A 175 -11.23 3.11 -10.58
C LEU A 175 -10.31 2.51 -9.54
N LYS A 176 -9.02 2.92 -9.60
CA LYS A 176 -8.02 2.60 -8.58
C LYS A 176 -7.21 3.86 -8.29
N GLY A 177 -7.40 4.43 -7.09
CA GLY A 177 -6.57 5.52 -6.58
C GLY A 177 -5.18 4.99 -6.20
N THR A 178 -4.15 5.76 -6.55
CA THR A 178 -2.76 5.58 -6.13
C THR A 178 -2.16 6.95 -5.87
N ASP A 179 -0.89 7.04 -5.55
CA ASP A 179 -0.24 8.30 -5.23
C ASP A 179 -0.35 9.31 -6.38
N ASN A 180 -1.02 10.45 -6.11
CA ASN A 180 -1.26 11.58 -7.01
C ASN A 180 -1.91 11.23 -8.36
N LYS A 181 -2.52 10.03 -8.49
CA LYS A 181 -3.14 9.57 -9.74
C LYS A 181 -4.27 8.55 -9.52
N ILE A 182 -5.10 8.43 -10.54
CA ILE A 182 -6.18 7.45 -10.60
C ILE A 182 -6.08 6.67 -11.90
N GLU A 183 -5.97 5.35 -11.80
CA GLU A 183 -6.08 4.41 -12.90
C GLU A 183 -7.56 4.17 -13.19
N ILE A 184 -7.97 4.36 -14.45
CA ILE A 184 -9.34 4.22 -14.92
C ILE A 184 -9.40 3.10 -15.94
N ASN A 185 -10.29 2.11 -15.73
CA ASN A 185 -10.53 1.03 -16.66
C ASN A 185 -12.01 0.95 -17.05
N ALA A 186 -12.31 1.00 -18.34
CA ALA A 186 -13.65 0.89 -18.88
C ALA A 186 -14.09 -0.57 -18.95
N ILE A 187 -14.88 -1.05 -17.98
CA ILE A 187 -15.40 -2.42 -17.95
C ILE A 187 -16.74 -2.51 -18.64
N ARG A 188 -16.90 -3.54 -19.46
CA ARG A 188 -18.11 -3.82 -20.24
C ARG A 188 -18.15 -5.28 -20.68
N ASN A 189 -19.36 -5.75 -20.97
CA ASN A 189 -19.65 -7.01 -21.65
C ASN A 189 -20.62 -6.70 -22.80
N VAL A 190 -20.07 -6.48 -24.01
CA VAL A 190 -20.85 -6.00 -25.18
C VAL A 190 -20.48 -6.75 -26.43
N PRO A 191 -21.45 -6.97 -27.35
CA PRO A 191 -21.23 -7.72 -28.59
C PRO A 191 -20.70 -6.85 -29.75
N TRP A 192 -20.18 -5.67 -29.49
CA TRP A 192 -19.59 -4.77 -30.48
C TRP A 192 -18.16 -4.42 -30.15
N ILE A 193 -17.42 -3.91 -31.14
CA ILE A 193 -16.04 -3.50 -31.04
C ILE A 193 -15.99 -2.02 -30.65
N ASN A 194 -15.33 -1.71 -29.55
CA ASN A 194 -15.01 -0.35 -29.19
C ASN A 194 -13.60 -0.01 -29.69
N THR A 195 -13.47 1.05 -30.47
CA THR A 195 -12.21 1.50 -31.07
C THR A 195 -11.59 2.69 -30.35
N GLU A 196 -12.41 3.44 -29.62
CA GLU A 196 -11.98 4.64 -28.93
C GLU A 196 -12.76 4.82 -27.62
N TYR A 197 -12.08 5.37 -26.62
CA TYR A 197 -12.64 5.77 -25.34
C TYR A 197 -12.25 7.20 -25.04
N VAL A 198 -13.24 8.04 -24.70
CA VAL A 198 -13.03 9.40 -24.20
C VAL A 198 -13.31 9.39 -22.71
N PHE A 199 -12.33 9.82 -21.91
CA PHE A 199 -12.41 9.89 -20.46
C PHE A 199 -12.75 11.29 -20.01
N TYR A 200 -13.67 11.41 -19.08
CA TYR A 200 -14.14 12.68 -18.53
C TYR A 200 -14.01 12.68 -17.02
N ARG A 201 -13.60 13.82 -16.48
CA ARG A 201 -13.59 14.08 -15.04
C ARG A 201 -14.64 15.15 -14.70
N PHE A 202 -15.36 14.93 -13.62
CA PHE A 202 -16.36 15.87 -13.14
C PHE A 202 -15.68 17.13 -12.57
N ASN A 203 -16.06 18.27 -13.06
CA ASN A 203 -15.59 19.57 -12.60
C ASN A 203 -16.61 20.13 -11.60
N GLN A 204 -16.24 20.16 -10.33
CA GLN A 204 -17.11 20.63 -9.25
C GLN A 204 -17.48 22.12 -9.39
N ASN A 205 -16.63 22.94 -10.04
CA ASN A 205 -16.88 24.37 -10.18
C ASN A 205 -17.93 24.67 -11.26
N SER A 206 -17.91 23.94 -12.37
CA SER A 206 -18.86 24.12 -13.48
C SER A 206 -20.09 23.22 -13.39
N GLY A 207 -20.03 22.15 -12.58
CA GLY A 207 -21.06 21.12 -12.55
C GLY A 207 -21.12 20.24 -13.81
N THR A 208 -20.06 20.23 -14.62
CA THR A 208 -19.99 19.52 -15.91
C THR A 208 -18.83 18.54 -15.94
N TYR A 209 -18.78 17.71 -16.98
CA TYR A 209 -17.68 16.76 -17.22
C TYR A 209 -16.72 17.33 -18.27
N ASP A 210 -15.46 17.52 -17.86
CA ASP A 210 -14.38 17.95 -18.74
C ASP A 210 -13.66 16.72 -19.32
N SER A 211 -13.40 16.71 -20.64
CA SER A 211 -12.60 15.66 -21.27
C SER A 211 -11.14 15.79 -20.82
N ILE A 212 -10.60 14.70 -20.27
CA ILE A 212 -9.22 14.64 -19.77
C ILE A 212 -8.29 13.80 -20.66
N GLY A 213 -8.85 12.98 -21.56
CA GLY A 213 -8.05 12.20 -22.48
C GLY A 213 -8.86 11.28 -23.39
N ILE A 214 -8.17 10.78 -24.40
CA ILE A 214 -8.68 9.83 -25.40
C ILE A 214 -7.72 8.65 -25.48
N SER A 215 -8.24 7.44 -25.57
CA SER A 215 -7.43 6.22 -25.71
C SER A 215 -8.09 5.25 -26.66
N SER A 216 -7.29 4.50 -27.42
CA SER A 216 -7.75 3.34 -28.20
C SER A 216 -7.92 2.08 -27.34
N THR A 217 -7.43 2.11 -26.12
CA THR A 217 -7.59 1.02 -25.14
C THR A 217 -8.60 1.42 -24.06
N SER A 218 -9.13 0.43 -23.34
CA SER A 218 -10.06 0.66 -22.22
C SER A 218 -9.45 1.30 -20.99
N ARG A 219 -8.17 1.71 -21.02
CA ARG A 219 -7.41 2.22 -19.87
C ARG A 219 -6.93 3.63 -20.07
N TYR A 220 -6.95 4.40 -18.98
CA TYR A 220 -6.41 5.74 -18.91
C TYR A 220 -5.89 5.99 -17.48
N VAL A 221 -4.88 6.84 -17.35
CA VAL A 221 -4.37 7.29 -16.05
C VAL A 221 -4.51 8.81 -15.97
N ASP A 222 -5.23 9.26 -14.98
CA ASP A 222 -5.34 10.69 -14.63
C ASP A 222 -4.28 11.01 -13.57
N GLU A 223 -3.35 11.87 -13.91
CA GLU A 223 -2.16 12.20 -13.11
C GLU A 223 -2.23 13.61 -12.53
N GLN A 224 -1.29 13.94 -11.63
CA GLN A 224 -1.17 15.23 -10.95
C GLN A 224 -2.43 15.61 -10.15
N LEU A 225 -3.03 14.59 -9.54
CA LEU A 225 -4.17 14.75 -8.66
C LEU A 225 -3.70 15.03 -7.22
N THR A 226 -4.57 15.68 -6.45
CA THR A 226 -4.33 15.91 -5.03
C THR A 226 -4.78 14.69 -4.22
N ASN A 227 -3.88 14.08 -3.48
CA ASN A 227 -4.19 13.00 -2.54
C ASN A 227 -5.24 13.45 -1.51
N GLY A 228 -6.13 12.54 -1.12
CA GLY A 228 -7.22 12.83 -0.19
C GLY A 228 -8.43 13.55 -0.77
N LYS A 229 -8.38 14.02 -2.03
CA LYS A 229 -9.50 14.65 -2.73
C LYS A 229 -10.26 13.65 -3.59
N GLU A 230 -11.58 13.63 -3.49
CA GLU A 230 -12.43 12.77 -4.33
C GLU A 230 -12.54 13.31 -5.76
N TYR A 231 -12.41 12.42 -6.74
CA TYR A 231 -12.60 12.66 -8.16
C TYR A 231 -13.57 11.67 -8.76
N CYS A 232 -14.49 12.19 -9.58
CA CYS A 232 -15.54 11.40 -10.23
C CYS A 232 -15.33 11.39 -11.75
N TYR A 233 -15.55 10.22 -12.35
CA TYR A 233 -15.26 9.99 -13.77
C TYR A 233 -16.47 9.41 -14.51
N ARG A 234 -16.51 9.71 -15.80
CA ARG A 234 -17.41 9.16 -16.79
C ARG A 234 -16.63 8.83 -18.06
N ILE A 235 -17.08 7.81 -18.80
CA ILE A 235 -16.40 7.36 -20.02
C ILE A 235 -17.41 7.33 -21.16
N LYS A 236 -16.98 7.75 -22.35
CA LYS A 236 -17.70 7.56 -23.61
C LYS A 236 -16.92 6.54 -24.44
N SER A 237 -17.56 5.48 -24.88
CA SER A 237 -16.98 4.55 -25.87
C SER A 237 -17.55 4.83 -27.25
N ILE A 238 -16.68 4.73 -28.25
CA ILE A 238 -17.02 4.86 -29.68
C ILE A 238 -16.53 3.59 -30.37
N GLY A 239 -17.35 3.06 -31.24
CA GLY A 239 -16.99 1.84 -31.95
C GLY A 239 -18.01 1.47 -33.02
N TYR A 240 -18.07 0.21 -33.35
CA TYR A 240 -19.04 -0.31 -34.32
C TYR A 240 -19.41 -1.75 -34.02
N ARG A 241 -20.60 -2.11 -34.43
CA ARG A 241 -21.04 -3.50 -34.52
C ARG A 241 -21.01 -3.94 -35.98
N ASP A 242 -20.36 -5.06 -36.23
CA ASP A 242 -20.35 -5.68 -37.56
C ASP A 242 -21.52 -6.67 -37.65
N ILE A 243 -22.45 -6.43 -38.57
CA ILE A 243 -23.58 -7.31 -38.88
C ILE A 243 -23.71 -7.41 -40.38
N GLU A 244 -23.65 -8.63 -40.89
CA GLU A 244 -23.79 -8.92 -42.32
C GLU A 244 -22.83 -8.04 -43.20
N SER A 245 -21.57 -7.90 -42.74
CA SER A 245 -20.56 -7.06 -43.40
C SER A 245 -20.85 -5.56 -43.42
N ARG A 246 -21.80 -5.09 -42.61
CA ARG A 246 -22.11 -3.68 -42.42
C ARG A 246 -21.70 -3.21 -41.05
N LYS A 247 -20.84 -2.19 -41.02
CA LYS A 247 -20.40 -1.55 -39.77
C LYS A 247 -21.42 -0.53 -39.28
N ILE A 248 -22.09 -0.83 -38.21
CA ILE A 248 -23.07 0.08 -37.55
C ILE A 248 -22.36 0.78 -36.40
N GLY A 249 -22.23 2.10 -36.47
CA GLY A 249 -21.58 2.90 -35.43
C GLY A 249 -22.27 2.80 -34.08
N THR A 250 -21.50 2.70 -33.02
CA THR A 250 -21.99 2.63 -31.62
C THR A 250 -21.34 3.73 -30.79
N ILE A 251 -22.14 4.40 -29.97
CA ILE A 251 -21.69 5.40 -29.00
C ILE A 251 -22.39 5.13 -27.68
N ASN A 252 -21.62 4.88 -26.63
CA ASN A 252 -22.19 4.58 -25.31
C ASN A 252 -21.49 5.39 -24.22
N PHE A 253 -22.27 5.93 -23.28
CA PHE A 253 -21.80 6.59 -22.08
C PHE A 253 -21.91 5.68 -20.87
N SER A 254 -20.92 5.79 -20.00
CA SER A 254 -20.84 5.00 -18.77
C SER A 254 -21.68 5.57 -17.63
N HIS A 255 -21.78 4.80 -16.60
CA HIS A 255 -22.06 5.26 -15.23
C HIS A 255 -21.03 6.28 -14.77
N GLN A 256 -21.33 6.98 -13.69
CA GLN A 256 -20.34 7.71 -12.89
C GLN A 256 -19.74 6.76 -11.86
N ASN A 257 -18.45 6.89 -11.60
CA ASN A 257 -17.82 6.32 -10.42
C ASN A 257 -16.80 7.33 -9.86
N CYS A 258 -16.61 7.29 -8.54
CA CYS A 258 -15.72 8.23 -7.84
C CYS A 258 -14.72 7.46 -6.97
N THR A 259 -13.53 8.02 -6.82
CA THR A 259 -12.52 7.52 -5.91
C THR A 259 -11.57 8.64 -5.49
N THR A 260 -10.80 8.36 -4.44
CA THR A 260 -9.82 9.29 -3.88
C THR A 260 -8.42 8.71 -4.11
N PRO A 261 -7.50 9.45 -4.75
CA PRO A 261 -6.10 9.05 -4.76
C PRO A 261 -5.54 9.19 -3.34
N PHE A 262 -4.64 8.32 -2.97
CA PHE A 262 -4.02 8.32 -1.65
C PHE A 262 -2.52 8.07 -1.79
N ASP A 263 -1.76 8.78 -0.97
CA ASP A 263 -0.34 8.58 -0.88
C ASP A 263 -0.02 7.24 -0.20
N SER A 264 0.82 6.46 -0.85
CA SER A 264 1.37 5.21 -0.36
C SER A 264 2.90 5.17 -0.45
N VAL A 265 3.50 6.31 -0.77
CA VAL A 265 4.95 6.46 -0.96
C VAL A 265 5.57 7.03 0.30
N PRO A 266 6.28 6.23 1.11
CA PRO A 266 6.90 6.76 2.31
C PRO A 266 8.02 7.75 1.97
N PRO A 267 8.27 8.75 2.82
CA PRO A 267 9.38 9.69 2.69
C PRO A 267 10.74 8.98 2.61
N CYS A 268 11.77 9.65 2.12
CA CYS A 268 13.14 9.14 2.26
C CYS A 268 13.60 9.25 3.74
N PRO A 269 14.49 8.36 4.18
CA PRO A 269 15.00 8.38 5.54
C PRO A 269 15.82 9.65 5.79
N PRO A 270 15.68 10.33 6.95
CA PRO A 270 16.52 11.44 7.33
C PRO A 270 17.98 11.01 7.51
N ASP A 271 18.94 11.91 7.23
CA ASP A 271 20.32 11.73 7.65
C ASP A 271 20.48 12.21 9.09
N LEU A 272 20.93 11.32 9.98
CA LEU A 272 21.06 11.57 11.41
C LEU A 272 22.51 11.84 11.80
N ASN A 273 22.71 12.85 12.64
CA ASN A 273 23.94 13.08 13.40
C ASN A 273 23.63 13.11 14.90
N VAL A 274 24.52 12.55 15.72
CA VAL A 274 24.39 12.51 17.19
C VAL A 274 25.70 12.96 17.83
N THR A 275 25.60 13.86 18.81
CA THR A 275 26.76 14.39 19.54
C THR A 275 26.50 14.33 21.05
N ASN A 276 27.47 13.82 21.82
CA ASN A 276 27.41 13.85 23.29
C ASN A 276 27.74 15.25 23.79
N ILE A 277 26.90 15.81 24.65
CA ILE A 277 27.18 17.04 25.40
C ILE A 277 27.43 16.66 26.87
N CYS A 278 28.65 16.26 27.13
CA CYS A 278 29.07 15.64 28.41
C CYS A 278 28.81 16.53 29.64
N ASP A 279 29.14 17.82 29.54
CA ASP A 279 28.97 18.78 30.64
C ASP A 279 27.51 19.00 31.06
N SER A 280 26.61 18.80 30.11
CA SER A 280 25.15 18.99 30.29
C SER A 280 24.38 17.68 30.35
N ALA A 281 25.06 16.54 30.28
CA ALA A 281 24.53 15.19 30.44
C ALA A 281 23.36 14.84 29.47
N TYR A 282 23.50 15.20 28.18
CA TYR A 282 22.54 14.80 27.14
C TYR A 282 23.21 14.47 25.82
N ASN A 283 22.53 13.68 24.99
CA ASN A 283 22.85 13.48 23.59
C ASN A 283 22.05 14.46 22.74
N TYR A 284 22.72 15.20 21.89
CA TYR A 284 22.13 16.11 20.91
C TYR A 284 22.00 15.41 19.57
N LEU A 285 20.74 15.22 19.15
CA LEU A 285 20.38 14.64 17.87
C LEU A 285 20.04 15.76 16.90
N GLN A 286 20.50 15.65 15.66
CA GLN A 286 20.16 16.55 14.57
C GLN A 286 20.01 15.73 13.29
N TRP A 287 18.96 16.01 12.49
CA TRP A 287 18.70 15.27 11.25
C TRP A 287 18.25 16.20 10.12
N THR A 288 18.32 15.69 8.88
CA THR A 288 17.88 16.40 7.70
C THR A 288 16.36 16.36 7.59
N ASN A 289 15.79 17.43 7.05
CA ASN A 289 14.34 17.47 6.73
C ASN A 289 14.11 16.97 5.30
N PRO A 290 13.44 15.82 5.09
CA PRO A 290 13.17 15.27 3.76
C PRO A 290 12.32 16.18 2.87
N ASN A 291 11.49 17.08 3.43
CA ASN A 291 10.72 18.08 2.66
C ASN A 291 11.60 19.06 1.86
N ARG A 292 12.90 19.05 2.08
CA ARG A 292 13.85 19.90 1.33
C ARG A 292 14.53 19.16 0.17
N SER A 293 14.30 17.85 0.04
CA SER A 293 15.10 17.04 -0.89
C SER A 293 14.29 16.02 -1.70
N CYS A 294 13.38 15.26 -1.11
CA CYS A 294 12.79 14.10 -1.78
C CYS A 294 11.25 13.99 -1.63
N THR A 295 10.64 14.80 -0.79
CA THR A 295 9.18 14.87 -0.58
C THR A 295 8.81 16.26 -0.09
N ASP A 296 7.53 16.56 0.08
CA ASP A 296 7.04 17.86 0.56
C ASP A 296 5.96 17.74 1.66
N ASP A 297 5.68 16.53 2.12
CA ASP A 297 4.52 16.21 2.95
C ASP A 297 4.85 15.56 4.31
N VAL A 298 6.14 15.49 4.72
CA VAL A 298 6.51 15.06 6.07
C VAL A 298 5.92 15.99 7.11
N VAL A 299 5.27 15.40 8.11
CA VAL A 299 4.63 16.13 9.23
C VAL A 299 5.27 15.80 10.59
N SER A 300 5.96 14.68 10.73
CA SER A 300 6.53 14.25 12.01
C SER A 300 7.74 13.32 11.83
N TYR A 301 8.45 13.10 12.95
CA TYR A 301 9.57 12.15 13.03
C TYR A 301 9.38 11.21 14.21
N LYS A 302 9.91 10.00 14.10
CA LYS A 302 10.05 9.05 15.21
C LYS A 302 11.51 8.81 15.48
N ILE A 303 11.91 8.88 16.76
CA ILE A 303 13.27 8.67 17.23
C ILE A 303 13.33 7.33 17.92
N TYR A 304 14.30 6.51 17.53
CA TYR A 304 14.55 5.19 18.09
C TYR A 304 15.90 5.18 18.81
N TYR A 305 15.95 4.47 19.93
CA TYR A 305 17.12 4.41 20.81
C TYR A 305 17.39 3.00 21.31
N SER A 306 18.67 2.67 21.43
CA SER A 306 19.14 1.48 22.15
C SER A 306 20.34 1.87 23.03
N PRO A 307 20.37 1.50 24.33
CA PRO A 307 21.49 1.80 25.21
C PRO A 307 22.72 0.91 24.94
N VAL A 308 22.59 -0.16 24.16
CA VAL A 308 23.65 -1.16 23.93
C VAL A 308 23.84 -1.36 22.43
N PHE A 309 25.09 -1.44 22.01
CA PHE A 309 25.45 -1.77 20.62
C PHE A 309 24.98 -3.18 20.24
N GLY A 310 24.42 -3.32 19.02
CA GLY A 310 23.92 -4.59 18.52
C GLY A 310 22.48 -4.95 18.95
N SER A 311 21.88 -4.20 19.88
CA SER A 311 20.45 -4.29 20.17
C SER A 311 19.62 -3.51 19.15
N THR A 312 18.41 -3.98 18.85
CA THR A 312 17.47 -3.24 17.98
C THR A 312 16.97 -2.00 18.71
N PRO A 313 17.15 -0.78 18.16
CA PRO A 313 16.61 0.42 18.76
C PRO A 313 15.08 0.39 18.85
N GLU A 314 14.52 0.74 20.00
CA GLU A 314 13.10 0.85 20.25
C GLU A 314 12.63 2.31 20.14
N LEU A 315 11.33 2.53 19.96
CA LEU A 315 10.77 3.88 19.87
C LEU A 315 11.00 4.64 21.18
N LEU A 316 11.79 5.70 21.11
CA LEU A 316 12.04 6.61 22.24
C LEU A 316 10.95 7.68 22.34
N THR A 317 10.66 8.37 21.24
CA THR A 317 9.70 9.46 21.19
C THR A 317 9.32 9.80 19.74
N SER A 318 8.31 10.67 19.61
CA SER A 318 7.93 11.27 18.32
C SER A 318 7.99 12.79 18.41
N VAL A 319 8.38 13.43 17.31
CA VAL A 319 8.44 14.89 17.11
C VAL A 319 7.37 15.26 16.10
N SER A 320 6.33 15.99 16.52
CA SER A 320 5.11 16.23 15.74
C SER A 320 5.17 17.44 14.80
N ASN A 321 6.35 18.03 14.58
CA ASN A 321 6.53 19.16 13.67
C ASN A 321 7.68 18.86 12.70
N ALA A 322 7.40 18.92 11.40
CA ALA A 322 8.39 18.68 10.35
C ALA A 322 9.57 19.66 10.35
N LEU A 323 9.43 20.84 10.94
CA LEU A 323 10.49 21.83 11.04
C LEU A 323 11.45 21.57 12.21
N ASP A 324 11.04 20.78 13.19
CA ASP A 324 11.84 20.43 14.36
C ASP A 324 12.74 19.24 14.00
N THR A 325 13.96 19.54 13.59
CA THR A 325 14.97 18.57 13.16
C THR A 325 16.05 18.33 14.21
N THR A 326 15.75 18.61 15.47
CA THR A 326 16.69 18.41 16.59
C THR A 326 15.96 17.85 17.80
N TYR A 327 16.69 17.06 18.62
CA TYR A 327 16.18 16.53 19.87
C TYR A 327 17.31 16.41 20.91
N ARG A 328 16.98 16.64 22.19
CA ARG A 328 17.91 16.43 23.30
C ARG A 328 17.43 15.23 24.10
N HIS A 329 18.20 14.18 24.10
CA HIS A 329 17.93 13.00 24.90
C HIS A 329 18.78 12.99 26.15
N TYR A 330 18.16 12.82 27.31
CA TYR A 330 18.78 12.68 28.62
C TYR A 330 18.64 11.22 29.08
N PRO A 331 19.57 10.33 28.68
CA PRO A 331 19.46 8.92 29.04
C PRO A 331 19.79 8.69 30.49
N ASP A 332 19.13 7.72 31.13
CA ASP A 332 19.43 7.32 32.48
C ASP A 332 20.79 6.60 32.58
N GLY A 333 21.64 7.03 33.47
CA GLY A 333 22.89 6.37 33.86
C GLY A 333 24.13 6.68 33.02
N ASN A 334 24.07 6.72 31.70
CA ASN A 334 25.21 7.14 30.86
C ASN A 334 24.75 7.64 29.48
N LEU A 335 25.67 8.27 28.74
CA LEU A 335 25.38 8.83 27.41
C LEU A 335 25.60 7.86 26.26
N ALA A 336 26.06 6.63 26.51
CA ALA A 336 26.26 5.65 25.45
C ALA A 336 24.91 5.21 24.85
N GLY A 337 24.88 5.03 23.56
CA GLY A 337 23.69 4.49 22.88
C GLY A 337 23.72 4.69 21.38
N CYS A 338 22.77 4.01 20.74
CA CYS A 338 22.59 4.02 19.31
C CYS A 338 21.21 4.59 18.95
N TYR A 339 21.16 5.40 17.91
CA TYR A 339 19.97 6.13 17.49
C TYR A 339 19.66 5.91 16.02
N GLN A 340 18.37 5.92 15.71
CA GLN A 340 17.84 6.01 14.36
C GLN A 340 16.64 6.96 14.35
N VAL A 341 16.36 7.57 13.20
CA VAL A 341 15.20 8.45 13.01
C VAL A 341 14.47 8.01 11.76
N THR A 342 13.14 8.10 11.80
CA THR A 342 12.27 7.97 10.62
C THR A 342 11.49 9.26 10.43
N ALA A 343 11.07 9.53 9.18
CA ALA A 343 10.12 10.58 8.84
C ALA A 343 8.75 9.95 8.58
N VAL A 344 7.68 10.67 8.96
CA VAL A 344 6.29 10.24 8.72
C VAL A 344 5.58 11.36 7.99
N ASP A 345 4.91 11.03 6.87
CA ASP A 345 4.15 11.94 6.05
C ASP A 345 2.74 12.23 6.60
N SER A 346 1.99 13.06 5.88
CA SER A 346 0.62 13.45 6.23
C SER A 346 -0.40 12.31 6.07
N PHE A 347 -0.06 11.25 5.35
CA PHE A 347 -0.88 10.04 5.15
C PHE A 347 -0.52 8.90 6.11
N GLY A 348 0.54 9.08 6.91
CA GLY A 348 0.99 8.11 7.90
C GLY A 348 1.99 7.09 7.36
N ASN A 349 2.53 7.28 6.14
CA ASN A 349 3.60 6.43 5.65
C ASN A 349 4.89 6.78 6.37
N GLU A 350 5.56 5.77 6.91
CA GLU A 350 6.81 5.92 7.64
C GLU A 350 7.99 5.52 6.76
N SER A 351 9.02 6.36 6.73
CA SER A 351 10.26 6.09 6.00
C SER A 351 10.99 4.86 6.53
N LYS A 352 11.95 4.36 5.78
CA LYS A 352 12.97 3.49 6.33
C LYS A 352 13.73 4.23 7.44
N ARG A 353 14.28 3.49 8.40
CA ARG A 353 15.13 4.06 9.45
C ARG A 353 16.40 4.67 8.83
N SER A 354 16.87 5.76 9.40
CA SER A 354 18.19 6.34 9.10
C SER A 354 19.31 5.32 9.30
N VAL A 355 20.52 5.64 8.85
CA VAL A 355 21.71 4.91 9.25
C VAL A 355 21.80 4.93 10.78
N LEU A 356 22.21 3.80 11.37
CA LEU A 356 22.41 3.69 12.81
C LEU A 356 23.62 4.54 13.23
N VAL A 357 23.40 5.52 14.10
CA VAL A 357 24.46 6.38 14.66
C VAL A 357 24.61 6.08 16.13
N CYS A 358 25.80 5.68 16.52
CA CYS A 358 26.11 5.34 17.89
C CYS A 358 27.11 6.31 18.50
N VAL A 359 26.92 6.64 19.76
CA VAL A 359 27.83 7.43 20.58
C VAL A 359 28.22 6.64 21.80
N ASP A 360 29.45 6.78 22.24
CA ASP A 360 29.95 6.14 23.47
C ASP A 360 29.76 7.05 24.69
N ALA A 361 29.93 6.51 25.88
CA ALA A 361 29.85 7.30 27.12
C ALA A 361 30.99 8.29 27.23
N CYS A 362 30.76 9.41 27.89
CA CYS A 362 31.81 10.36 28.23
C CYS A 362 32.73 9.74 29.30
N SER A 363 34.03 9.74 29.04
CA SER A 363 35.03 9.14 29.94
C SER A 363 35.90 10.19 30.57
N PHE A 364 35.44 10.85 31.62
CA PHE A 364 36.17 11.90 32.31
C PHE A 364 36.31 11.61 33.82
N TYR A 365 36.52 10.34 34.20
CA TYR A 365 36.80 10.04 35.59
C TYR A 365 38.24 10.32 35.92
N GLU A 366 38.46 11.39 36.69
CA GLU A 366 39.79 11.86 37.13
C GLU A 366 39.81 12.03 38.63
N LEU A 367 40.96 11.72 39.21
CA LEU A 367 41.23 11.87 40.64
C LEU A 367 42.16 13.04 40.92
N PRO A 368 41.95 13.84 41.93
CA PRO A 368 42.91 14.86 42.34
C PRO A 368 44.19 14.21 42.88
N ASN A 369 45.28 14.92 42.85
CA ASN A 369 46.58 14.45 43.37
C ASN A 369 46.91 15.08 44.74
N VAL A 370 46.02 15.88 45.31
CA VAL A 370 46.24 16.57 46.58
C VAL A 370 44.86 16.80 47.27
N PHE A 371 44.83 16.69 48.61
CA PHE A 371 43.75 17.19 49.43
C PHE A 371 44.26 17.54 50.85
N THR A 372 43.48 18.31 51.62
CA THR A 372 43.90 18.95 52.87
C THR A 372 42.86 18.69 53.98
N PRO A 373 42.86 17.49 54.60
CA PRO A 373 41.91 17.16 55.71
C PRO A 373 42.34 17.88 57.01
N ASN A 374 42.18 19.20 57.02
CA ASN A 374 42.57 20.06 58.10
C ASN A 374 41.41 20.67 58.87
N GLY A 375 40.17 20.48 58.37
CA GLY A 375 38.93 20.94 59.03
C GLY A 375 38.59 22.41 58.75
N ASP A 376 39.12 23.02 57.70
CA ASP A 376 38.85 24.40 57.32
C ASP A 376 37.67 24.54 56.32
N GLY A 377 37.07 23.43 55.92
CA GLY A 377 35.97 23.37 54.98
C GLY A 377 36.37 23.41 53.51
N ILE A 378 37.67 23.44 53.20
CA ILE A 378 38.19 23.49 51.82
C ILE A 378 39.08 22.27 51.56
N ASN A 379 38.70 21.45 50.57
CA ASN A 379 39.39 20.20 50.18
C ASN A 379 39.64 19.22 51.34
N ASP A 380 38.77 19.23 52.34
CA ASP A 380 38.83 18.32 53.51
C ASP A 380 38.45 16.88 53.17
N ILE A 381 37.78 16.67 52.02
CA ILE A 381 37.35 15.36 51.56
C ILE A 381 37.98 15.11 50.18
N TYR A 382 38.62 13.94 49.99
CA TYR A 382 39.13 13.49 48.73
C TYR A 382 37.95 12.92 47.91
N ILE A 383 37.61 13.61 46.82
CA ILE A 383 36.55 13.27 45.90
C ILE A 383 37.05 13.31 44.48
N ALA A 384 36.36 12.59 43.56
CA ALA A 384 36.65 12.67 42.13
C ALA A 384 36.40 14.09 41.61
N LYS A 385 37.20 14.54 40.62
CA LYS A 385 37.13 15.91 40.08
C LYS A 385 35.80 16.26 39.38
N ASN A 386 35.13 15.28 38.75
CA ASN A 386 33.96 15.50 37.93
C ASN A 386 32.69 15.02 38.61
N LYS A 387 31.66 15.87 38.63
CA LYS A 387 30.37 15.53 39.24
C LYS A 387 29.53 14.52 38.48
N ASN A 388 29.73 14.41 37.14
CA ASN A 388 28.99 13.47 36.28
C ASN A 388 29.98 12.36 35.88
N HIS A 389 30.02 11.30 36.64
CA HIS A 389 31.12 10.33 36.49
C HIS A 389 30.88 9.28 35.42
N TYR A 390 29.67 9.06 34.97
CA TYR A 390 29.29 7.92 34.09
C TYR A 390 30.03 6.63 34.44
N VAL A 391 30.22 6.43 35.77
CA VAL A 391 30.94 5.30 36.37
C VAL A 391 29.95 4.53 37.24
N GLN A 392 29.87 3.24 37.02
CA GLN A 392 28.93 2.39 37.78
C GLN A 392 29.43 2.16 39.22
N LYS A 393 30.71 1.87 39.36
CA LYS A 393 31.40 1.68 40.66
C LYS A 393 32.91 1.83 40.45
N VAL A 394 33.62 1.94 41.55
CA VAL A 394 35.09 1.82 41.60
C VAL A 394 35.52 0.68 42.53
N ASP A 395 36.73 0.19 42.42
CA ASP A 395 37.46 -0.55 43.48
C ASP A 395 38.68 0.27 43.78
N MET A 396 38.52 1.20 44.73
CA MET A 396 39.57 2.14 45.12
C MET A 396 40.24 1.67 46.39
N LYS A 397 41.59 1.60 46.34
CA LYS A 397 42.44 1.27 47.48
C LYS A 397 43.54 2.30 47.63
N ILE A 398 43.72 2.87 48.83
CA ILE A 398 44.75 3.84 49.13
C ILE A 398 45.69 3.24 50.15
N TYR A 399 46.98 3.37 49.89
CA TYR A 399 48.11 2.82 50.65
C TYR A 399 49.01 3.91 51.16
N ASN A 400 49.59 3.73 52.33
CA ASN A 400 50.68 4.60 52.81
C ASN A 400 52.03 4.21 52.16
N ARG A 401 53.08 4.97 52.43
CA ARG A 401 54.45 4.74 51.89
C ARG A 401 55.06 3.37 52.22
N TRP A 402 54.50 2.66 53.22
CA TRP A 402 54.95 1.33 53.59
C TRP A 402 54.09 0.19 53.01
N GLY A 403 53.16 0.52 52.14
CA GLY A 403 52.26 -0.44 51.48
C GLY A 403 51.09 -0.90 52.33
N ASN A 404 50.84 -0.27 53.50
CA ASN A 404 49.68 -0.62 54.31
C ASN A 404 48.43 0.07 53.76
N LEU A 405 47.35 -0.68 53.62
CA LEU A 405 46.05 -0.16 53.22
C LEU A 405 45.49 0.80 54.30
N VAL A 406 45.10 2.01 53.88
CA VAL A 406 44.59 3.04 54.80
C VAL A 406 43.13 3.35 54.52
N PHE A 407 42.64 3.18 53.25
CA PHE A 407 41.26 3.41 52.84
C PHE A 407 40.89 2.53 51.64
N GLN A 408 39.64 2.10 51.59
CA GLN A 408 39.07 1.48 50.44
C GLN A 408 37.57 1.83 50.28
N THR A 409 37.11 1.92 49.03
CA THR A 409 35.69 2.19 48.73
C THR A 409 35.29 1.67 47.37
N SER A 410 33.98 1.39 47.20
CA SER A 410 33.36 1.13 45.91
C SER A 410 32.51 2.31 45.39
N ASP A 411 32.39 3.39 46.20
CA ASP A 411 31.67 4.61 45.84
C ASP A 411 32.48 5.40 44.79
N PRO A 412 31.91 5.71 43.61
CA PRO A 412 32.61 6.54 42.59
C PRO A 412 33.01 7.93 43.10
N ASP A 413 32.28 8.50 44.04
CA ASP A 413 32.67 9.78 44.64
C ASP A 413 33.85 9.69 45.60
N ILE A 414 34.25 8.48 46.00
CA ILE A 414 35.33 8.17 46.95
C ILE A 414 35.06 8.64 48.36
N LYS A 415 34.91 9.93 48.61
CA LYS A 415 34.53 10.58 49.87
C LYS A 415 35.46 10.22 51.05
N TRP A 416 36.78 10.15 50.79
CA TRP A 416 37.75 9.89 51.86
C TRP A 416 38.04 11.17 52.65
N ASP A 417 37.76 11.13 53.95
CA ASP A 417 37.96 12.23 54.90
C ASP A 417 39.40 12.28 55.50
N GLY A 418 40.31 11.49 54.94
CA GLY A 418 41.67 11.40 55.45
C GLY A 418 41.85 10.51 56.67
N ARG A 419 40.83 9.77 57.12
CA ARG A 419 40.96 8.85 58.27
C ARG A 419 41.38 7.46 57.81
N SER A 420 42.22 6.82 58.59
CA SER A 420 42.58 5.43 58.41
C SER A 420 41.41 4.53 58.85
N MET A 421 41.00 3.60 58.01
CA MET A 421 39.94 2.61 58.32
C MET A 421 40.28 1.74 59.54
N GLN A 422 41.56 1.49 59.80
CA GLN A 422 42.02 0.63 60.91
C GLN A 422 42.03 1.37 62.25
N ARG A 423 42.31 2.68 62.26
CA ARG A 423 42.57 3.46 63.49
C ARG A 423 41.55 4.57 63.70
N GLY A 424 40.70 4.91 62.74
CA GLY A 424 39.73 6.03 62.81
C GLY A 424 40.39 7.42 62.95
N LYS A 425 41.72 7.52 62.94
CA LYS A 425 42.49 8.78 63.09
C LYS A 425 42.87 9.32 61.70
N ILE A 426 42.97 10.65 61.59
CA ILE A 426 43.51 11.33 60.41
C ILE A 426 44.91 10.83 60.15
N VAL A 427 45.21 10.54 58.90
CA VAL A 427 46.55 10.06 58.46
C VAL A 427 47.56 11.23 58.50
N SER A 428 48.83 10.92 58.66
CA SER A 428 49.92 11.94 58.70
C SER A 428 50.10 12.59 57.34
N SER A 429 50.54 13.84 57.30
CA SER A 429 50.95 14.51 56.09
C SER A 429 52.01 13.68 55.31
N GLY A 430 51.88 13.58 54.00
CA GLY A 430 52.77 12.81 53.16
C GLY A 430 52.17 12.34 51.88
N VAL A 431 52.88 11.44 51.17
CA VAL A 431 52.44 10.83 49.94
C VAL A 431 51.79 9.48 50.22
N TYR A 432 50.64 9.31 49.64
CA TYR A 432 49.87 8.07 49.61
C TYR A 432 49.72 7.61 48.19
N TYR A 433 49.64 6.30 47.96
CA TYR A 433 49.51 5.72 46.63
C TYR A 433 48.11 5.07 46.49
N TYR A 434 47.53 5.14 45.29
CA TYR A 434 46.25 4.49 45.05
C TYR A 434 46.29 3.57 43.85
N VAL A 435 45.46 2.56 43.89
CA VAL A 435 45.03 1.74 42.78
C VAL A 435 43.53 1.82 42.74
N CYS A 436 42.98 2.11 41.61
CA CYS A 436 41.55 2.27 41.42
C CYS A 436 41.11 1.63 40.10
N ASP A 437 40.35 0.56 40.19
CA ASP A 437 39.65 -0.01 39.05
C ASP A 437 38.31 0.72 38.88
N VAL A 438 38.15 1.40 37.75
CA VAL A 438 36.96 2.19 37.40
C VAL A 438 36.13 1.40 36.45
N TYR A 439 34.90 1.09 36.84
CA TYR A 439 33.90 0.33 36.05
C TYR A 439 33.04 1.30 35.26
N GLU A 440 33.34 1.49 33.98
CA GLU A 440 32.69 2.45 33.08
C GLU A 440 31.70 1.72 32.18
N PRO A 441 30.39 2.00 32.24
CA PRO A 441 29.48 1.56 31.22
C PRO A 441 29.81 2.23 29.89
N ARG A 442 30.05 1.42 28.89
CA ARG A 442 30.40 1.84 27.51
C ARG A 442 29.38 1.28 26.54
N LEU A 443 29.41 1.74 25.30
CA LEU A 443 28.55 1.24 24.26
C LEU A 443 28.62 -0.29 24.07
N ASN A 444 29.84 -0.85 24.23
CA ASN A 444 30.10 -2.29 24.09
C ASN A 444 30.01 -3.08 25.41
N GLY A 445 29.37 -2.50 26.42
CA GLY A 445 29.24 -3.10 27.75
C GLY A 445 30.17 -2.49 28.80
N LEU A 446 30.33 -3.16 29.95
CA LEU A 446 31.11 -2.66 31.06
C LEU A 446 32.63 -2.83 30.79
N VAL A 447 33.37 -1.73 30.82
CA VAL A 447 34.83 -1.70 30.67
C VAL A 447 35.48 -1.33 32.00
N VAL A 448 36.56 -2.00 32.36
CA VAL A 448 37.32 -1.70 33.56
C VAL A 448 38.61 -0.97 33.15
N ARG A 449 38.75 0.27 33.67
CA ARG A 449 39.98 1.09 33.46
C ARG A 449 40.73 1.19 34.78
N ASN A 450 41.98 0.76 34.79
CA ASN A 450 42.85 0.84 35.95
C ASN A 450 43.56 2.20 36.03
N LEU A 451 43.36 2.90 37.16
CA LEU A 451 44.07 4.14 37.50
C LEU A 451 45.03 3.89 38.64
N VAL A 452 46.25 4.29 38.49
CA VAL A 452 47.31 4.26 39.55
C VAL A 452 47.91 5.64 39.68
N GLY A 453 48.14 6.03 40.89
CA GLY A 453 48.70 7.35 41.13
C GLY A 453 49.04 7.61 42.60
N PHE A 454 49.29 8.87 42.90
CA PHE A 454 49.62 9.29 44.26
C PHE A 454 48.74 10.47 44.69
N ILE A 455 48.66 10.66 46.03
CA ILE A 455 47.88 11.72 46.66
C ILE A 455 48.83 12.40 47.70
N HIS A 456 49.01 13.69 47.56
CA HIS A 456 49.62 14.49 48.60
C HIS A 456 48.57 14.84 49.67
N VAL A 457 48.81 14.40 50.89
CA VAL A 457 47.94 14.71 52.02
C VAL A 457 48.61 15.72 52.91
N TYR A 458 47.95 16.83 53.19
CA TYR A 458 48.41 17.86 54.13
C TYR A 458 47.40 17.95 55.26
N SER A 459 47.65 17.21 56.37
CA SER A 459 46.82 17.21 57.59
C SER A 459 47.43 18.10 58.68
N ASN A 460 46.58 18.70 59.52
CA ASN A 460 47.05 19.46 60.67
C ASN A 460 47.56 18.52 61.78
N GLU A 461 48.86 18.46 62.01
CA GLU A 461 49.45 17.68 63.11
C GLU A 461 49.16 18.18 64.52
N LYS A 462 48.47 19.33 64.70
CA LYS A 462 48.28 19.99 66.01
C LYS A 462 47.40 19.24 67.04
N ASN A 463 46.72 18.17 66.64
CA ASN A 463 45.81 17.45 67.56
C ASN A 463 46.35 16.10 68.06
N ASN A 464 47.63 15.82 67.94
CA ASN A 464 48.22 14.55 68.36
C ASN A 464 49.29 14.73 69.51
N LYS A 465 49.27 15.82 70.28
CA LYS A 465 50.05 15.82 71.52
C LYS A 465 49.30 15.04 72.61
N PRO A 466 49.90 14.04 73.22
CA PRO A 466 49.36 13.47 74.46
C PRO A 466 49.25 14.60 75.49
N GLN A 467 48.08 14.72 76.12
CA GLN A 467 48.02 15.46 77.35
C GLN A 467 48.82 14.66 78.43
N ASP A 468 50.03 15.14 78.68
CA ASP A 468 50.78 14.69 79.83
C ASP A 468 49.99 15.04 81.16
N LYS A 469 49.65 13.99 81.83
CA LYS A 469 49.54 13.95 83.24
C LYS A 469 50.18 12.68 83.78
#